data_b746ed3e5d9d50de7bf84051132280e1
#
_entry.id   b746ed3e5d9d50de7bf84051132280e1
#
_cell.length_a   1.000
_cell.length_b   1.000
_cell.length_c   1.000
_cell.angle_alpha   90.00
_cell.angle_beta   90.00
_cell.angle_gamma   90.00
#
_symmetry.space_group_name_H-M   'P 1'
#
loop_
_entity.id
_entity.type
_entity.pdbx_description
1 polymer ?
#
loop_
_entity_poly.entity_id
_entity_poly.type
_entity_poly.pdbx_seq_one_letter_code
_entity_poly.pdbx_strand_id
1 'polypeptide(L)'
;MVHDVDIATVPARPVVSLRRHGPLADIGAAMRRLRELLGEAGLETAGPMMARFYADAAPGEDADYDVAIPVLPRPDGSVPDAVGEARGEWLPLHHVLEAVHRGPHDQMQDAWRAVREVCDALGYTPAGPVTEVYEVTRADGVPPEQYVTRVQLPYAR
;
A
#
# COMPACT_ATOMS: atom_id res chain seq x y z
N MET A 1 -9.73 -2.16 -20.24
CA MET A 1 -9.15 -3.46 -19.79
C MET A 1 -9.93 -3.96 -18.58
N VAL A 2 -10.27 -5.22 -18.57
CA VAL A 2 -10.94 -5.86 -17.44
C VAL A 2 -9.88 -6.45 -16.51
N HIS A 3 -9.98 -6.16 -15.21
CA HIS A 3 -9.14 -6.78 -14.21
C HIS A 3 -9.90 -7.88 -13.49
N ASP A 4 -9.27 -9.03 -13.35
CA ASP A 4 -9.78 -10.09 -12.48
C ASP A 4 -9.60 -9.67 -11.03
N VAL A 5 -10.62 -9.91 -10.22
CA VAL A 5 -10.60 -9.59 -8.79
C VAL A 5 -10.71 -10.87 -7.99
N ASP A 6 -9.74 -11.10 -7.13
CA ASP A 6 -9.70 -12.26 -6.24
C ASP A 6 -9.87 -11.84 -4.79
N ILE A 7 -10.31 -12.77 -3.97
CA ILE A 7 -10.26 -12.61 -2.52
C ILE A 7 -8.90 -13.11 -2.05
N ALA A 8 -8.21 -12.29 -1.29
CA ALA A 8 -6.91 -12.64 -0.73
C ALA A 8 -6.87 -12.38 0.77
N THR A 9 -6.01 -13.08 1.46
CA THR A 9 -5.77 -12.90 2.90
C THR A 9 -4.40 -12.28 3.09
N VAL A 10 -4.36 -11.15 3.80
CA VAL A 10 -3.10 -10.52 4.21
C VAL A 10 -2.80 -10.99 5.62
N PRO A 11 -1.68 -11.70 5.85
CA PRO A 11 -1.35 -12.20 7.18
C PRO A 11 -1.02 -11.07 8.15
N ALA A 12 -1.17 -11.33 9.44
CA ALA A 12 -0.71 -10.40 10.47
C ALA A 12 0.79 -10.16 10.30
N ARG A 13 1.21 -8.89 10.36
CA ARG A 13 2.61 -8.52 10.15
C ARG A 13 2.90 -7.13 10.71
N PRO A 14 4.15 -6.87 11.12
CA PRO A 14 4.54 -5.52 11.49
C PRO A 14 4.85 -4.69 10.25
N VAL A 15 4.41 -3.43 10.28
CA VAL A 15 4.72 -2.45 9.24
C VAL A 15 5.20 -1.15 9.89
N VAL A 16 5.95 -0.36 9.13
CA VAL A 16 6.28 1.02 9.47
C VAL A 16 5.65 1.91 8.43
N SER A 17 4.94 2.93 8.87
CA SER A 17 4.18 3.82 7.99
C SER A 17 4.50 5.29 8.23
N LEU A 18 4.43 6.08 7.17
CA LEU A 18 4.67 7.51 7.18
C LEU A 18 3.45 8.22 6.58
N ARG A 19 2.67 8.90 7.46
CA ARG A 19 1.45 9.62 7.05
C ARG A 19 1.82 10.93 6.36
N ARG A 20 1.10 11.23 5.28
CA ARG A 20 1.25 12.47 4.52
C ARG A 20 -0.12 13.01 4.11
N HIS A 21 -0.18 14.33 4.02
CA HIS A 21 -1.30 15.04 3.45
C HIS A 21 -0.73 16.08 2.48
N GLY A 22 -1.05 15.97 1.21
CA GLY A 22 -0.51 16.85 0.18
C GLY A 22 -0.61 16.27 -1.22
N PRO A 23 0.08 16.90 -2.20
CA PRO A 23 0.05 16.45 -3.58
C PRO A 23 0.56 15.03 -3.75
N LEU A 24 -0.09 14.23 -4.58
CA LEU A 24 0.38 12.88 -4.91
C LEU A 24 1.75 12.87 -5.57
N ALA A 25 2.15 13.98 -6.19
CA ALA A 25 3.50 14.12 -6.75
C ALA A 25 4.60 13.91 -5.70
N ASP A 26 4.29 14.11 -4.41
CA ASP A 26 5.25 13.95 -3.31
C ASP A 26 5.37 12.51 -2.79
N ILE A 27 4.63 11.56 -3.36
CA ILE A 27 4.61 10.18 -2.87
C ILE A 27 6.01 9.53 -2.95
N GLY A 28 6.77 9.80 -4.01
CA GLY A 28 8.13 9.29 -4.15
C GLY A 28 9.06 9.82 -3.07
N ALA A 29 8.92 11.09 -2.70
CA ALA A 29 9.70 11.69 -1.60
C ALA A 29 9.35 11.04 -0.26
N ALA A 30 8.07 10.76 -0.02
CA ALA A 30 7.62 10.08 1.19
C ALA A 30 8.22 8.67 1.29
N MET A 31 8.24 7.94 0.17
CA MET A 31 8.86 6.61 0.13
C MET A 31 10.35 6.64 0.44
N ARG A 32 11.07 7.59 -0.14
CA ARG A 32 12.51 7.77 0.13
C ARG A 32 12.73 8.10 1.61
N ARG A 33 11.93 8.99 2.16
CA ARG A 33 12.03 9.36 3.57
C ARG A 33 11.79 8.16 4.49
N LEU A 34 10.80 7.34 4.19
CA LEU A 34 10.53 6.13 4.96
C LEU A 34 11.74 5.18 4.95
N ARG A 35 12.36 4.96 3.80
CA ARG A 35 13.56 4.13 3.68
C ARG A 35 14.72 4.68 4.51
N GLU A 36 14.92 6.00 4.52
CA GLU A 36 15.94 6.65 5.36
C GLU A 36 15.70 6.39 6.84
N LEU A 37 14.45 6.54 7.28
CA LEU A 37 14.08 6.31 8.68
C LEU A 37 14.32 4.87 9.12
N LEU A 38 14.00 3.91 8.25
CA LEU A 38 14.26 2.50 8.51
C LEU A 38 15.76 2.21 8.63
N GLY A 39 16.56 2.78 7.75
CA GLY A 39 18.02 2.64 7.78
C GLY A 39 18.62 3.21 9.06
N GLU A 40 18.18 4.39 9.48
CA GLU A 40 18.60 5.03 10.72
C GLU A 40 18.25 4.19 11.96
N ALA A 41 17.10 3.53 11.93
CA ALA A 41 16.62 2.69 13.03
C ALA A 41 17.16 1.25 12.99
N GLY A 42 17.87 0.88 11.93
CA GLY A 42 18.40 -0.48 11.76
C GLY A 42 17.33 -1.53 11.53
N LEU A 43 16.18 -1.14 10.96
CA LEU A 43 15.08 -2.07 10.67
C LEU A 43 15.21 -2.64 9.27
N GLU A 44 15.06 -3.96 9.16
CA GLU A 44 15.06 -4.66 7.88
C GLU A 44 13.65 -4.75 7.29
N THR A 45 13.54 -4.56 5.98
CA THR A 45 12.28 -4.71 5.27
C THR A 45 11.96 -6.19 5.05
N ALA A 46 10.67 -6.52 5.06
CA ALA A 46 10.17 -7.88 4.90
C ALA A 46 9.16 -8.02 3.76
N GLY A 47 9.05 -7.01 2.90
CA GLY A 47 8.14 -7.05 1.76
C GLY A 47 8.18 -5.74 0.98
N PRO A 48 7.36 -5.63 -0.06
CA PRO A 48 7.36 -4.45 -0.92
C PRO A 48 6.75 -3.22 -0.24
N MET A 49 7.17 -2.05 -0.70
CA MET A 49 6.57 -0.77 -0.34
C MET A 49 5.12 -0.73 -0.80
N MET A 50 4.28 -0.07 -0.02
CA MET A 50 2.88 0.15 -0.36
C MET A 50 2.47 1.60 -0.10
N ALA A 51 1.39 2.03 -0.73
CA ALA A 51 0.73 3.28 -0.41
C ALA A 51 -0.73 2.97 -0.03
N ARG A 52 -1.22 3.61 1.02
CA ARG A 52 -2.60 3.45 1.49
C ARG A 52 -3.30 4.79 1.40
N PHE A 53 -4.46 4.82 0.75
CA PHE A 53 -5.17 6.05 0.43
C PHE A 53 -6.44 6.15 1.27
N TYR A 54 -6.47 7.11 2.19
CA TYR A 54 -7.53 7.26 3.19
C TYR A 54 -8.73 8.04 2.70
N ALA A 55 -8.55 8.80 1.61
CA ALA A 55 -9.63 9.53 0.98
C ALA A 55 -9.35 9.64 -0.52
N ASP A 56 -10.41 9.66 -1.32
CA ASP A 56 -10.30 9.94 -2.75
C ASP A 56 -9.90 11.40 -2.95
N ALA A 57 -8.96 11.63 -3.85
CA ALA A 57 -8.57 12.96 -4.27
C ALA A 57 -8.77 13.09 -5.77
N ALA A 58 -9.40 14.18 -6.20
CA ALA A 58 -9.48 14.51 -7.61
C ALA A 58 -8.09 14.97 -8.10
N PRO A 59 -7.81 14.88 -9.42
CA PRO A 59 -6.56 15.39 -9.97
C PRO A 59 -6.30 16.83 -9.55
N GLY A 60 -5.11 17.09 -9.02
CA GLY A 60 -4.70 18.40 -8.54
C GLY A 60 -5.12 18.76 -7.11
N GLU A 61 -5.90 17.90 -6.45
CA GLU A 61 -6.21 18.04 -5.03
C GLU A 61 -5.17 17.38 -4.15
N ASP A 62 -5.09 17.83 -2.89
CA ASP A 62 -4.27 17.16 -1.89
C ASP A 62 -4.86 15.79 -1.54
N ALA A 63 -3.99 14.81 -1.41
CA ALA A 63 -4.36 13.47 -0.98
C ALA A 63 -4.05 13.26 0.49
N ASP A 64 -4.82 12.38 1.13
CA ASP A 64 -4.55 11.90 2.47
C ASP A 64 -4.15 10.44 2.34
N TYR A 65 -2.87 10.16 2.60
CA TYR A 65 -2.30 8.84 2.38
C TYR A 65 -1.17 8.55 3.37
N ASP A 66 -0.75 7.31 3.41
CA ASP A 66 0.55 6.98 3.95
C ASP A 66 1.32 6.08 2.97
N VAL A 67 2.62 6.04 3.16
CA VAL A 67 3.47 5.01 2.59
C VAL A 67 3.87 4.08 3.71
N ALA A 68 3.92 2.79 3.43
CA ALA A 68 4.18 1.78 4.44
C ALA A 68 5.01 0.65 3.87
N ILE A 69 5.73 -0.03 4.73
CA ILE A 69 6.54 -1.16 4.32
C ILE A 69 6.56 -2.21 5.44
N PRO A 70 6.37 -3.50 5.10
CA PRO A 70 6.55 -4.56 6.09
C PRO A 70 8.00 -4.63 6.56
N VAL A 71 8.18 -4.88 7.84
CA VAL A 71 9.52 -5.01 8.45
C VAL A 71 9.63 -6.32 9.22
N LEU A 72 10.85 -6.79 9.42
CA LEU A 72 11.10 -7.90 10.32
C LEU A 72 10.93 -7.41 11.76
N PRO A 73 10.20 -8.15 12.63
CA PRO A 73 10.11 -7.77 14.03
C PRO A 73 11.43 -7.98 14.74
N ARG A 74 11.57 -7.35 15.90
CA ARG A 74 12.66 -7.62 16.82
C ARG A 74 12.60 -9.07 17.32
N PRO A 75 13.68 -9.62 17.92
CA PRO A 75 13.67 -10.98 18.46
C PRO A 75 12.54 -11.27 19.46
N ASP A 76 12.06 -10.23 20.19
CA ASP A 76 10.94 -10.37 21.12
C ASP A 76 9.56 -10.26 20.44
N GLY A 77 9.53 -10.14 19.11
CA GLY A 77 8.30 -10.00 18.33
C GLY A 77 7.77 -8.59 18.22
N SER A 78 8.39 -7.60 18.84
CA SER A 78 7.91 -6.22 18.81
C SER A 78 8.43 -5.46 17.61
N VAL A 79 7.75 -4.33 17.32
CA VAL A 79 8.20 -3.29 16.40
C VAL A 79 8.18 -1.96 17.17
N PRO A 80 9.12 -1.03 16.93
CA PRO A 80 9.09 0.27 17.61
C PRO A 80 7.80 1.01 17.30
N ASP A 81 7.18 1.66 18.30
CA ASP A 81 6.00 2.50 18.10
C ASP A 81 6.33 3.74 17.27
N ALA A 82 7.53 4.29 17.43
CA ALA A 82 8.01 5.43 16.69
C ALA A 82 9.32 5.13 15.99
N VAL A 83 9.43 5.49 14.73
CA VAL A 83 10.62 5.35 13.90
C VAL A 83 10.86 6.74 13.28
N GLY A 84 11.50 7.63 14.05
CA GLY A 84 11.51 9.05 13.72
C GLY A 84 10.08 9.59 13.68
N GLU A 85 9.70 10.22 12.58
CA GLU A 85 8.35 10.72 12.35
C GLU A 85 7.37 9.64 11.85
N ALA A 86 7.87 8.44 11.56
CA ALA A 86 7.05 7.31 11.15
C ALA A 86 6.57 6.49 12.35
N ARG A 87 5.61 5.61 12.13
CA ARG A 87 5.01 4.76 13.16
C ARG A 87 5.17 3.30 12.81
N GLY A 88 5.49 2.49 13.83
CA GLY A 88 5.47 1.04 13.71
C GLY A 88 4.24 0.46 14.37
N GLU A 89 3.65 -0.56 13.74
CA GLU A 89 2.51 -1.27 14.31
C GLU A 89 2.40 -2.68 13.73
N TRP A 90 1.79 -3.58 14.48
CA TRP A 90 1.36 -4.86 13.96
C TRP A 90 0.00 -4.69 13.30
N LEU A 91 -0.09 -5.01 12.01
CA LEU A 91 -1.38 -5.09 11.33
C LEU A 91 -1.97 -6.47 11.57
N PRO A 92 -3.27 -6.55 11.93
CA PRO A 92 -3.92 -7.84 12.08
C PRO A 92 -4.12 -8.52 10.72
N LEU A 93 -4.28 -9.85 10.74
CA LEU A 93 -4.74 -10.59 9.58
C LEU A 93 -6.05 -9.98 9.08
N HIS A 94 -6.17 -9.75 7.79
CA HIS A 94 -7.38 -9.22 7.19
C HIS A 94 -7.56 -9.73 5.76
N HIS A 95 -8.78 -9.60 5.26
CA HIS A 95 -9.12 -10.02 3.91
C HIS A 95 -9.27 -8.80 3.01
N VAL A 96 -8.86 -8.99 1.77
CA VAL A 96 -8.91 -7.93 0.75
C VAL A 96 -9.49 -8.47 -0.55
N LEU A 97 -10.14 -7.59 -1.30
CA LEU A 97 -10.37 -7.80 -2.72
C LEU A 97 -9.13 -7.28 -3.45
N GLU A 98 -8.58 -8.07 -4.34
CA GLU A 98 -7.31 -7.77 -4.97
C GLU A 98 -7.40 -7.86 -6.48
N ALA A 99 -6.88 -6.83 -7.16
CA ALA A 99 -6.65 -6.83 -8.60
C ALA A 99 -5.16 -6.61 -8.86
N VAL A 100 -4.60 -7.32 -9.82
CA VAL A 100 -3.20 -7.15 -10.23
C VAL A 100 -3.17 -6.24 -11.45
N HIS A 101 -2.52 -5.09 -11.31
CA HIS A 101 -2.31 -4.17 -12.41
C HIS A 101 -0.91 -4.36 -12.98
N ARG A 102 -0.82 -4.56 -14.28
CA ARG A 102 0.45 -4.65 -15.01
C ARG A 102 0.58 -3.45 -15.91
N GLY A 103 1.68 -2.72 -15.77
CA GLY A 103 1.95 -1.54 -16.55
C GLY A 103 2.17 -0.27 -15.72
N PRO A 104 2.19 0.90 -16.39
CA PRO A 104 2.47 2.18 -15.74
C PRO A 104 1.50 2.54 -14.62
N HIS A 105 2.00 3.28 -13.63
CA HIS A 105 1.20 3.68 -12.45
C HIS A 105 0.10 4.70 -12.78
N ASP A 106 0.19 5.39 -13.90
CA ASP A 106 -0.85 6.36 -14.33
C ASP A 106 -2.12 5.70 -14.87
N GLN A 107 -2.11 4.35 -15.01
CA GLN A 107 -3.26 3.57 -15.51
C GLN A 107 -3.93 2.74 -14.42
N MET A 108 -3.76 3.12 -13.17
CA MET A 108 -4.22 2.37 -11.99
C MET A 108 -5.73 2.42 -11.76
N GLN A 109 -6.42 3.41 -12.34
CA GLN A 109 -7.84 3.69 -12.05
C GLN A 109 -8.77 2.52 -12.35
N ASP A 110 -8.48 1.75 -13.41
CA ASP A 110 -9.31 0.60 -13.77
C ASP A 110 -9.25 -0.50 -12.69
N ALA A 111 -8.07 -0.74 -12.11
CA ALA A 111 -7.92 -1.70 -11.02
C ALA A 111 -8.65 -1.24 -9.76
N TRP A 112 -8.58 0.05 -9.44
CA TRP A 112 -9.33 0.65 -8.32
C TRP A 112 -10.83 0.47 -8.50
N ARG A 113 -11.32 0.77 -9.70
CA ARG A 113 -12.74 0.62 -10.02
C ARG A 113 -13.17 -0.83 -9.90
N ALA A 114 -12.36 -1.76 -10.41
CA ALA A 114 -12.68 -3.18 -10.39
C ALA A 114 -12.87 -3.72 -8.96
N VAL A 115 -11.98 -3.39 -8.03
CA VAL A 115 -12.11 -3.87 -6.65
C VAL A 115 -13.32 -3.25 -5.95
N ARG A 116 -13.64 -1.99 -6.22
CA ARG A 116 -14.83 -1.32 -5.67
C ARG A 116 -16.12 -1.90 -6.21
N GLU A 117 -16.20 -2.15 -7.51
CA GLU A 117 -17.38 -2.74 -8.15
C GLU A 117 -17.67 -4.15 -7.64
N VAL A 118 -16.63 -4.97 -7.46
CA VAL A 118 -16.80 -6.31 -6.91
C VAL A 118 -17.23 -6.26 -5.44
N CYS A 119 -16.66 -5.35 -4.65
CA CYS A 119 -17.07 -5.14 -3.27
C CYS A 119 -18.58 -4.84 -3.18
N ASP A 120 -19.04 -3.91 -4.00
CA ASP A 120 -20.46 -3.55 -4.10
C ASP A 120 -21.32 -4.74 -4.53
N ALA A 121 -20.90 -5.44 -5.58
CA ALA A 121 -21.66 -6.56 -6.13
C ALA A 121 -21.82 -7.71 -5.14
N LEU A 122 -20.82 -7.90 -4.27
CA LEU A 122 -20.86 -8.92 -3.21
C LEU A 122 -21.63 -8.47 -1.96
N GLY A 123 -22.05 -7.22 -1.90
CA GLY A 123 -22.71 -6.66 -0.72
C GLY A 123 -21.77 -6.46 0.47
N TYR A 124 -20.48 -6.38 0.22
CA TYR A 124 -19.47 -6.14 1.25
C TYR A 124 -19.28 -4.66 1.50
N THR A 125 -18.71 -4.33 2.65
CA THR A 125 -18.41 -2.95 3.04
C THR A 125 -16.90 -2.74 3.05
N PRO A 126 -16.38 -1.66 2.43
CA PRO A 126 -14.97 -1.31 2.58
C PRO A 126 -14.61 -1.15 4.07
N ALA A 127 -13.50 -1.76 4.48
CA ALA A 127 -13.08 -1.82 5.87
C ALA A 127 -11.69 -1.21 6.10
N GLY A 128 -11.18 -0.46 5.13
CA GLY A 128 -9.90 0.20 5.21
C GLY A 128 -9.56 0.92 3.93
N PRO A 129 -8.39 1.58 3.88
CA PRO A 129 -7.97 2.33 2.70
C PRO A 129 -7.65 1.42 1.53
N VAL A 130 -7.93 1.88 0.31
CA VAL A 130 -7.39 1.22 -0.88
C VAL A 130 -5.88 1.26 -0.80
N THR A 131 -5.26 0.12 -1.02
CA THR A 131 -3.82 -0.05 -0.89
C THR A 131 -3.22 -0.49 -2.22
N GLU A 132 -2.17 0.20 -2.63
CA GLU A 132 -1.36 -0.19 -3.77
C GLU A 132 -0.06 -0.81 -3.24
N VAL A 133 0.18 -2.06 -3.58
CA VAL A 133 1.40 -2.79 -3.21
C VAL A 133 2.30 -2.89 -4.43
N TYR A 134 3.47 -2.29 -4.37
CA TYR A 134 4.38 -2.14 -5.51
C TYR A 134 5.33 -3.32 -5.60
N GLU A 135 4.89 -4.40 -6.25
CA GLU A 135 5.64 -5.65 -6.38
C GLU A 135 6.85 -5.53 -7.30
N VAL A 136 6.66 -4.94 -8.47
CA VAL A 136 7.71 -4.70 -9.44
C VAL A 136 7.64 -3.24 -9.86
N THR A 137 8.75 -2.53 -9.72
CA THR A 137 8.80 -1.09 -9.91
C THR A 137 10.06 -0.67 -10.66
N ARG A 138 10.23 0.63 -10.83
CA ARG A 138 11.44 1.22 -11.37
C ARG A 138 12.70 0.74 -10.64
N ALA A 139 12.62 0.49 -9.34
CA ALA A 139 13.76 0.02 -8.54
C ALA A 139 14.26 -1.36 -8.99
N ASP A 140 13.43 -2.15 -9.69
CA ASP A 140 13.81 -3.46 -10.24
C ASP A 140 14.51 -3.35 -11.60
N GLY A 141 14.70 -2.13 -12.11
CA GLY A 141 15.40 -1.89 -13.36
C GLY A 141 14.62 -2.25 -14.61
N VAL A 142 13.31 -2.38 -14.51
CA VAL A 142 12.43 -2.74 -15.64
C VAL A 142 11.71 -1.50 -16.17
N PRO A 143 11.28 -1.52 -17.46
CA PRO A 143 10.47 -0.44 -17.99
C PRO A 143 9.07 -0.42 -17.39
N PRO A 144 8.35 0.72 -17.47
CA PRO A 144 7.02 0.86 -16.87
C PRO A 144 6.00 -0.20 -17.30
N GLU A 145 6.09 -0.72 -18.52
CA GLU A 145 5.20 -1.76 -19.02
C GLU A 145 5.32 -3.07 -18.24
N GLN A 146 6.42 -3.26 -17.52
CA GLN A 146 6.67 -4.44 -16.70
C GLN A 146 6.41 -4.22 -15.21
N TYR A 147 5.93 -3.05 -14.81
CA TYR A 147 5.55 -2.80 -13.42
C TYR A 147 4.38 -3.69 -13.05
N VAL A 148 4.38 -4.16 -11.81
CA VAL A 148 3.30 -4.96 -11.23
C VAL A 148 2.88 -4.33 -9.92
N THR A 149 1.61 -3.96 -9.83
CA THR A 149 1.02 -3.38 -8.62
C THR A 149 -0.20 -4.21 -8.23
N ARG A 150 -0.28 -4.59 -6.95
CA ARG A 150 -1.48 -5.19 -6.40
C ARG A 150 -2.34 -4.09 -5.80
N VAL A 151 -3.57 -3.99 -6.27
CA VAL A 151 -4.55 -3.04 -5.72
C VAL A 151 -5.46 -3.83 -4.80
N GLN A 152 -5.49 -3.44 -3.54
CA GLN A 152 -6.20 -4.17 -2.48
C GLN A 152 -7.23 -3.27 -1.82
N LEU A 153 -8.45 -3.78 -1.66
CA LEU A 153 -9.50 -3.14 -0.89
C LEU A 153 -9.86 -4.02 0.30
N PRO A 154 -9.48 -3.63 1.52
CA PRO A 154 -9.94 -4.31 2.72
C PRO A 154 -11.48 -4.26 2.83
N TYR A 155 -12.09 -5.36 3.24
CA TYR A 155 -13.54 -5.43 3.31
C TYR A 155 -14.03 -6.18 4.57
N ALA A 156 -15.27 -5.87 4.95
CA ALA A 156 -16.04 -6.61 5.93
C ALA A 156 -17.33 -7.13 5.26
N ARG A 157 -17.76 -8.27 5.70
CA ARG A 157 -19.00 -8.88 5.20
C ARG A 157 -20.25 -8.31 5.89
#